data_2bd3e08c723fd09538b2b7b973c09f01
#
_entry.id   2bd3e08c723fd09538b2b7b973c09f01
#
_cell.length_a   1.000
_cell.length_b   1.000
_cell.length_c   1.000
_cell.angle_alpha   90.00
_cell.angle_beta   90.00
_cell.angle_gamma   90.00
#
_symmetry.space_group_name_H-M   'P 1'
#
loop_
_entity.id
_entity.type
_entity.pdbx_description
1 polymer ?
#
loop_
_entity_poly.entity_id
_entity_poly.type
_entity_poly.pdbx_seq_one_letter_code
_entity_poly.pdbx_strand_id
1 'polypeptide(L)'
;MRVSLKDLGNDRMKFSLLICAVVTLLTGCVADTMRNYVGQDIRAVELAYGPPINSIDLGNGTRAFQWQKISVDATPASSITTTDKDSKGRKIRTTEFVGGEQSITKCLYTFITVRSAQSDGWVVTGIREPSFDCAIGDLS
;
A
#
# COMPACT_ATOMS: atom_id res chain seq x y z
N MET A 1 -45.14 -22.11 25.75
CA MET A 1 -44.52 -21.19 24.80
C MET A 1 -43.76 -22.01 23.75
N ARG A 2 -44.27 -22.10 22.52
CA ARG A 2 -43.58 -22.78 21.41
C ARG A 2 -42.82 -21.72 20.60
N VAL A 3 -41.52 -21.68 20.76
CA VAL A 3 -40.67 -20.84 19.90
C VAL A 3 -40.59 -21.54 18.55
N SER A 4 -41.06 -20.86 17.51
CA SER A 4 -41.10 -21.39 16.14
C SER A 4 -39.69 -21.44 15.56
N LEU A 5 -39.27 -22.62 15.12
CA LEU A 5 -37.98 -22.83 14.46
C LEU A 5 -37.75 -21.98 13.18
N LYS A 6 -38.77 -21.31 12.65
CA LYS A 6 -38.71 -20.45 11.48
C LYS A 6 -38.04 -19.09 11.75
N ASP A 7 -38.11 -18.59 13.00
CA ASP A 7 -37.51 -17.29 13.34
C ASP A 7 -35.97 -17.33 13.46
N LEU A 8 -35.42 -18.47 13.87
CA LEU A 8 -33.97 -18.66 14.04
C LEU A 8 -33.21 -18.69 12.70
N GLY A 9 -33.83 -19.10 11.60
CA GLY A 9 -33.21 -19.13 10.27
C GLY A 9 -33.07 -17.75 9.62
N ASN A 10 -34.04 -16.88 9.88
CA ASN A 10 -34.10 -15.56 9.26
C ASN A 10 -33.10 -14.58 9.89
N ASP A 11 -32.84 -14.71 11.20
CA ASP A 11 -31.88 -13.86 11.92
C ASP A 11 -30.43 -14.22 11.59
N ARG A 12 -30.13 -15.51 11.40
CA ARG A 12 -28.78 -15.95 10.97
C ARG A 12 -28.44 -15.46 9.56
N MET A 13 -29.43 -15.45 8.67
CA MET A 13 -29.23 -14.99 7.30
C MET A 13 -29.04 -13.47 7.23
N LYS A 14 -29.78 -12.71 8.05
CA LYS A 14 -29.62 -11.25 8.18
C LYS A 14 -28.28 -10.88 8.80
N PHE A 15 -27.83 -11.62 9.81
CA PHE A 15 -26.55 -11.41 10.49
C PHE A 15 -25.36 -11.72 9.56
N SER A 16 -25.45 -12.78 8.76
CA SER A 16 -24.44 -13.14 7.76
C SER A 16 -24.33 -12.11 6.63
N LEU A 17 -25.45 -11.56 6.16
CA LEU A 17 -25.48 -10.48 5.17
C LEU A 17 -24.89 -9.18 5.72
N LEU A 18 -25.10 -8.86 6.99
CA LEU A 18 -24.55 -7.68 7.65
C LEU A 18 -23.03 -7.77 7.81
N ILE A 19 -22.51 -8.95 8.14
CA ILE A 19 -21.06 -9.19 8.25
C ILE A 19 -20.38 -9.08 6.89
N CYS A 20 -20.97 -9.62 5.80
CA CYS A 20 -20.44 -9.46 4.45
C CYS A 20 -20.41 -8.00 3.99
N ALA A 21 -21.44 -7.20 4.34
CA ALA A 21 -21.50 -5.78 3.98
C ALA A 21 -20.43 -4.95 4.72
N VAL A 22 -20.05 -5.30 5.93
CA VAL A 22 -19.03 -4.58 6.71
C VAL A 22 -17.61 -4.89 6.22
N VAL A 23 -17.35 -6.12 5.76
CA VAL A 23 -16.01 -6.53 5.27
C VAL A 23 -15.64 -5.85 3.95
N THR A 24 -16.62 -5.47 3.12
CA THR A 24 -16.35 -4.80 1.83
C THR A 24 -15.96 -3.32 1.95
N LEU A 25 -16.08 -2.70 3.12
CA LEU A 25 -15.78 -1.27 3.33
C LEU A 25 -14.32 -0.97 3.72
N LEU A 26 -13.45 -1.99 3.87
CA LEU A 26 -12.09 -1.82 4.39
C LEU A 26 -10.97 -1.91 3.35
N THR A 27 -11.30 -1.99 2.06
CA THR A 27 -10.29 -1.98 0.99
C THR A 27 -10.05 -0.57 0.47
N GLY A 28 -9.54 0.32 1.31
CA GLY A 28 -8.97 1.60 0.88
C GLY A 28 -7.60 1.38 0.27
N CYS A 29 -7.50 1.27 -1.06
CA CYS A 29 -6.23 1.21 -1.76
C CYS A 29 -5.58 2.60 -1.84
N VAL A 30 -4.24 2.65 -1.86
CA VAL A 30 -3.44 3.87 -2.12
C VAL A 30 -3.89 4.59 -3.39
N ALA A 31 -4.35 3.85 -4.40
CA ALA A 31 -4.96 4.41 -5.60
C ALA A 31 -6.17 5.32 -5.29
N ASP A 32 -6.95 5.02 -4.26
CA ASP A 32 -8.09 5.86 -3.85
C ASP A 32 -7.60 7.17 -3.22
N THR A 33 -6.51 7.14 -2.47
CA THR A 33 -5.90 8.37 -1.92
C THR A 33 -5.41 9.29 -3.04
N MET A 34 -4.77 8.75 -4.07
CA MET A 34 -4.33 9.53 -5.23
C MET A 34 -5.52 10.09 -6.03
N ARG A 35 -6.60 9.32 -6.19
CA ARG A 35 -7.82 9.75 -6.89
C ARG A 35 -8.51 10.94 -6.24
N ASN A 36 -8.36 11.12 -4.93
CA ASN A 36 -8.91 12.26 -4.21
C ASN A 36 -8.34 13.60 -4.70
N TYR A 37 -7.17 13.61 -5.34
CA TYR A 37 -6.57 14.82 -5.91
C TYR A 37 -7.06 15.13 -7.33
N VAL A 38 -7.80 14.24 -7.98
CA VAL A 38 -8.36 14.50 -9.31
C VAL A 38 -9.35 15.68 -9.24
N GLY A 39 -9.17 16.64 -10.11
CA GLY A 39 -9.91 17.90 -10.10
C GLY A 39 -9.29 19.01 -9.24
N GLN A 40 -8.25 18.71 -8.45
CA GLN A 40 -7.54 19.70 -7.63
C GLN A 40 -6.29 20.24 -8.36
N ASP A 41 -5.81 21.39 -7.90
CA ASP A 41 -4.51 21.92 -8.35
C ASP A 41 -3.38 21.03 -7.83
N ILE A 42 -2.36 20.78 -8.65
CA ILE A 42 -1.21 19.96 -8.30
C ILE A 42 -0.47 20.42 -7.04
N ARG A 43 -0.56 21.71 -6.72
CA ARG A 43 -0.03 22.29 -5.48
C ARG A 43 -0.61 21.65 -4.22
N ALA A 44 -1.82 21.08 -4.28
CA ALA A 44 -2.38 20.33 -3.16
C ALA A 44 -1.59 19.04 -2.89
N VAL A 45 -1.11 18.38 -3.95
CA VAL A 45 -0.23 17.20 -3.85
C VAL A 45 1.14 17.61 -3.32
N GLU A 46 1.69 18.73 -3.82
CA GLU A 46 2.99 19.26 -3.35
C GLU A 46 2.96 19.61 -1.86
N LEU A 47 1.86 20.17 -1.38
CA LEU A 47 1.67 20.47 0.05
C LEU A 47 1.61 19.20 0.92
N ALA A 48 1.05 18.12 0.39
CA ALA A 48 0.89 16.86 1.13
C ALA A 48 2.17 16.01 1.11
N TYR A 49 2.90 15.98 -0.01
CA TYR A 49 4.01 15.05 -0.24
C TYR A 49 5.36 15.72 -0.54
N GLY A 50 5.41 17.04 -0.51
CA GLY A 50 6.60 17.81 -0.91
C GLY A 50 6.73 17.97 -2.43
N PRO A 51 7.84 18.51 -2.93
CA PRO A 51 8.06 18.74 -4.36
C PRO A 51 8.15 17.42 -5.13
N PRO A 52 7.69 17.40 -6.40
CA PRO A 52 7.85 16.24 -7.26
C PRO A 52 9.32 15.99 -7.58
N ILE A 53 9.70 14.72 -7.75
CA ILE A 53 11.05 14.36 -8.19
C ILE A 53 11.27 14.60 -9.69
N ASN A 54 10.19 14.60 -10.46
CA ASN A 54 10.24 14.78 -11.90
C ASN A 54 8.95 15.42 -12.43
N SER A 55 9.09 16.14 -13.54
CA SER A 55 7.98 16.76 -14.27
C SER A 55 8.25 16.59 -15.76
N ILE A 56 7.32 15.90 -16.45
CA ILE A 56 7.44 15.51 -17.85
C ILE A 56 6.36 16.23 -18.65
N ASP A 57 6.75 16.97 -19.67
CA ASP A 57 5.80 17.55 -20.60
C ASP A 57 5.33 16.47 -21.59
N LEU A 58 4.01 16.26 -21.65
CA LEU A 58 3.38 15.29 -22.53
C LEU A 58 2.84 15.92 -23.82
N GLY A 59 2.99 17.23 -23.96
CA GLY A 59 2.44 17.98 -25.07
C GLY A 59 0.97 18.38 -24.87
N ASN A 60 0.44 19.21 -25.77
CA ASN A 60 -0.96 19.65 -25.79
C ASN A 60 -1.44 20.25 -24.45
N GLY A 61 -0.56 20.92 -23.70
CA GLY A 61 -0.91 21.51 -22.40
C GLY A 61 -1.11 20.47 -21.29
N THR A 62 -0.59 19.26 -21.48
CA THR A 62 -0.63 18.17 -20.51
C THR A 62 0.77 17.93 -19.92
N ARG A 63 0.84 17.71 -18.62
CA ARG A 63 2.10 17.45 -17.89
C ARG A 63 1.91 16.35 -16.87
N ALA A 64 2.90 15.48 -16.75
CA ALA A 64 2.95 14.47 -15.70
C ALA A 64 3.92 14.92 -14.60
N PHE A 65 3.48 14.85 -13.34
CA PHE A 65 4.31 15.08 -12.15
C PHE A 65 4.50 13.76 -11.42
N GLN A 66 5.73 13.51 -10.97
CA GLN A 66 6.09 12.24 -10.36
C GLN A 66 6.68 12.42 -8.96
N TRP A 67 6.20 11.61 -8.04
CA TRP A 67 6.75 11.45 -6.68
C TRP A 67 7.29 10.05 -6.50
N GLN A 68 8.30 9.91 -5.67
CA GLN A 68 8.88 8.62 -5.32
C GLN A 68 8.82 8.43 -3.81
N LYS A 69 8.34 7.27 -3.39
CA LYS A 69 8.48 6.78 -2.02
C LYS A 69 9.42 5.57 -2.03
N ILE A 70 10.30 5.51 -1.06
CA ILE A 70 11.21 4.38 -0.86
C ILE A 70 10.79 3.70 0.42
N SER A 71 10.37 2.44 0.31
CA SER A 71 10.11 1.56 1.46
C SER A 71 11.30 0.61 1.63
N VAL A 72 11.74 0.45 2.86
CA VAL A 72 12.80 -0.48 3.23
C VAL A 72 12.21 -1.51 4.18
N ASP A 73 12.02 -2.72 3.68
CA ASP A 73 11.59 -3.84 4.48
C ASP A 73 12.81 -4.64 4.92
N ALA A 74 12.97 -4.80 6.23
CA ALA A 74 14.04 -5.59 6.81
C ALA A 74 13.47 -6.83 7.49
N THR A 75 13.88 -8.01 7.04
CA THR A 75 13.61 -9.25 7.76
C THR A 75 14.54 -9.32 8.98
N PRO A 76 13.99 -9.51 10.19
CA PRO A 76 14.83 -9.64 11.38
C PRO A 76 15.76 -10.86 11.24
N ALA A 77 17.02 -10.66 11.56
CA ALA A 77 17.96 -11.76 11.64
C ALA A 77 17.62 -12.66 12.82
N SER A 78 17.56 -13.95 12.60
CA SER A 78 17.42 -14.96 13.65
C SER A 78 18.64 -15.84 13.71
N SER A 79 18.96 -16.40 14.88
CA SER A 79 20.04 -17.34 15.05
C SER A 79 19.49 -18.72 15.42
N ILE A 80 19.91 -19.72 14.68
CA ILE A 80 19.62 -21.13 14.98
C ILE A 80 20.87 -21.74 15.61
N THR A 81 20.74 -22.22 16.83
CA THR A 81 21.84 -22.92 17.51
C THR A 81 21.56 -24.41 17.57
N THR A 82 22.39 -25.19 16.88
CA THR A 82 22.36 -26.66 16.91
C THR A 82 23.45 -27.18 17.82
N THR A 83 23.12 -28.21 18.59
CA THR A 83 24.10 -28.85 19.48
C THR A 83 24.25 -30.31 19.06
N ASP A 84 25.41 -30.66 18.54
CA ASP A 84 25.77 -32.01 18.12
C ASP A 84 26.88 -32.58 19.02
N LYS A 85 27.11 -33.91 18.93
CA LYS A 85 28.21 -34.54 19.60
C LYS A 85 29.24 -35.01 18.54
N ASP A 86 30.50 -34.72 18.80
CA ASP A 86 31.57 -35.25 17.95
C ASP A 86 31.78 -36.75 18.19
N SER A 87 32.64 -37.34 17.37
CA SER A 87 33.02 -38.76 17.46
C SER A 87 33.64 -39.15 18.82
N LYS A 88 34.03 -38.19 19.61
CA LYS A 88 34.59 -38.36 20.97
C LYS A 88 33.60 -38.06 22.09
N GLY A 89 32.30 -37.82 21.75
CA GLY A 89 31.20 -37.53 22.65
C GLY A 89 31.18 -36.10 23.20
N ARG A 90 32.01 -35.19 22.69
CA ARG A 90 32.04 -33.79 23.11
C ARG A 90 30.92 -33.00 22.43
N LYS A 91 30.26 -32.14 23.17
CA LYS A 91 29.18 -31.29 22.61
C LYS A 91 29.81 -30.19 21.77
N ILE A 92 29.42 -30.13 20.50
CA ILE A 92 29.73 -29.02 19.59
C ILE A 92 28.45 -28.20 19.42
N ARG A 93 28.58 -26.89 19.63
CA ARG A 93 27.49 -25.96 19.40
C ARG A 93 27.81 -25.13 18.17
N THR A 94 26.96 -25.25 17.17
CA THR A 94 27.04 -24.47 15.93
C THR A 94 25.90 -23.45 15.95
N THR A 95 26.23 -22.17 15.75
CA THR A 95 25.23 -21.10 15.61
C THR A 95 25.27 -20.60 14.18
N GLU A 96 24.15 -20.69 13.50
CA GLU A 96 23.94 -20.19 12.14
C GLU A 96 22.99 -18.98 12.20
N PHE A 97 23.36 -17.90 11.52
CA PHE A 97 22.52 -16.72 11.40
C PHE A 97 21.73 -16.82 10.11
N VAL A 98 20.41 -16.68 10.21
CA VAL A 98 19.47 -16.75 9.08
C VAL A 98 18.63 -15.47 9.06
N GLY A 99 18.48 -14.90 7.87
CA GLY A 99 17.74 -13.66 7.68
C GLY A 99 18.63 -12.42 7.74
N GLY A 100 18.04 -11.27 7.99
CA GLY A 100 18.74 -9.98 7.95
C GLY A 100 18.82 -9.39 6.54
N GLU A 101 18.00 -9.88 5.60
CA GLU A 101 17.91 -9.30 4.26
C GLU A 101 17.09 -7.99 4.31
N GLN A 102 17.56 -6.99 3.57
CA GLN A 102 16.84 -5.75 3.34
C GLN A 102 16.31 -5.75 1.90
N SER A 103 15.02 -5.57 1.75
CA SER A 103 14.37 -5.32 0.48
C SER A 103 14.06 -3.83 0.36
N ILE A 104 14.47 -3.22 -0.74
CA ILE A 104 14.20 -1.81 -1.05
C ILE A 104 13.21 -1.75 -2.19
N THR A 105 12.00 -1.28 -1.90
CA THR A 105 10.95 -1.04 -2.89
C THR A 105 10.86 0.44 -3.21
N LYS A 106 10.95 0.80 -4.50
CA LYS A 106 10.82 2.18 -4.98
C LYS A 106 9.46 2.33 -5.67
N CYS A 107 8.58 3.10 -5.07
CA CYS A 107 7.23 3.35 -5.57
C CYS A 107 7.16 4.69 -6.28
N LEU A 108 6.70 4.69 -7.52
CA LEU A 108 6.55 5.87 -8.35
C LEU A 108 5.06 6.21 -8.49
N TYR A 109 4.68 7.38 -8.03
CA TYR A 109 3.33 7.94 -8.10
C TYR A 109 3.32 9.02 -9.18
N THR A 110 2.41 8.92 -10.15
CA THR A 110 2.34 9.86 -11.28
C THR A 110 0.96 10.48 -11.35
N PHE A 111 0.91 11.81 -11.31
CA PHE A 111 -0.29 12.59 -11.53
C PHE A 111 -0.23 13.23 -12.92
N ILE A 112 -1.29 13.05 -13.70
CA ILE A 112 -1.44 13.64 -15.03
C ILE A 112 -2.26 14.92 -14.87
N THR A 113 -1.76 16.02 -15.39
CA THR A 113 -2.36 17.34 -15.23
C THR A 113 -2.55 18.04 -16.55
N VAL A 114 -3.52 18.95 -16.59
CA VAL A 114 -3.69 19.92 -17.69
C VAL A 114 -3.54 21.32 -17.14
N ARG A 115 -3.05 22.23 -18.01
CA ARG A 115 -2.97 23.63 -17.63
C ARG A 115 -4.36 24.21 -17.48
N SER A 116 -4.62 24.84 -16.34
CA SER A 116 -5.90 25.52 -16.09
C SER A 116 -5.96 26.83 -16.86
N ALA A 117 -7.07 27.07 -17.54
CA ALA A 117 -7.33 28.37 -18.16
C ALA A 117 -7.78 29.44 -17.12
N GLN A 118 -8.21 29.01 -15.95
CA GLN A 118 -8.79 29.88 -14.90
C GLN A 118 -7.78 30.23 -13.79
N SER A 119 -6.84 29.35 -13.53
CA SER A 119 -5.74 29.58 -12.59
C SER A 119 -4.42 29.33 -13.31
N ASP A 120 -3.38 30.11 -13.01
CA ASP A 120 -2.06 29.86 -13.60
C ASP A 120 -1.39 28.61 -12.96
N GLY A 121 -2.15 27.50 -12.92
CA GLY A 121 -1.78 26.25 -12.28
C GLY A 121 -2.03 25.02 -13.16
N TRP A 122 -1.78 23.89 -12.58
CA TRP A 122 -1.97 22.57 -13.21
C TRP A 122 -3.04 21.79 -12.43
N VAL A 123 -4.13 21.44 -13.11
CA VAL A 123 -5.23 20.67 -12.51
C VAL A 123 -5.01 19.19 -12.79
N VAL A 124 -5.08 18.37 -11.75
CA VAL A 124 -4.97 16.90 -11.85
C VAL A 124 -6.19 16.36 -12.61
N THR A 125 -5.97 15.71 -13.72
CA THR A 125 -7.02 15.08 -14.54
C THR A 125 -6.99 13.57 -14.49
N GLY A 126 -5.88 12.99 -14.06
CA GLY A 126 -5.73 11.55 -13.96
C GLY A 126 -4.52 11.16 -13.14
N ILE A 127 -4.44 9.88 -12.88
CA ILE A 127 -3.32 9.25 -12.18
C ILE A 127 -2.84 8.04 -12.99
N ARG A 128 -1.57 7.72 -12.86
CA ARG A 128 -1.03 6.41 -13.21
C ARG A 128 -0.85 5.63 -11.92
N GLU A 129 -1.58 4.55 -11.78
CA GLU A 129 -1.52 3.71 -10.60
C GLU A 129 -0.09 3.15 -10.42
N PRO A 130 0.43 3.13 -9.19
CA PRO A 130 1.70 2.49 -8.88
C PRO A 130 1.60 0.98 -9.09
N SER A 131 2.74 0.28 -9.11
CA SER A 131 2.77 -1.19 -9.14
C SER A 131 2.07 -1.79 -7.91
N PHE A 132 1.60 -3.03 -8.04
CA PHE A 132 0.87 -3.72 -6.96
C PHE A 132 1.67 -3.78 -5.65
N ASP A 133 2.97 -4.02 -5.72
CA ASP A 133 3.86 -4.06 -4.55
C ASP A 133 3.88 -2.74 -3.78
N CYS A 134 3.70 -1.63 -4.48
CA CYS A 134 3.61 -0.30 -3.90
C CYS A 134 2.26 -0.02 -3.22
N ALA A 135 1.19 -0.67 -3.68
CA ALA A 135 -0.15 -0.47 -3.13
C ALA A 135 -0.32 -1.10 -1.74
N ILE A 136 0.47 -2.14 -1.43
CA ILE A 136 0.39 -2.88 -0.15
C ILE A 136 1.30 -2.24 0.92
N GLY A 137 2.44 -1.68 0.53
CA GLY A 137 3.46 -1.15 1.45
C GLY A 137 3.15 0.23 2.06
N ASP A 138 2.10 0.91 1.63
CA ASP A 138 1.82 2.32 2.01
C ASP A 138 0.82 2.45 3.17
N LEU A 139 0.43 1.35 3.81
CA LEU A 139 -0.53 1.32 4.92
C LEU A 139 0.10 1.30 6.31
N SER A 140 1.40 1.55 6.42
CA SER A 140 2.12 1.62 7.71
C SER A 140 2.69 3.00 8.01
#